data_96786185488eeea54e1bd7cb4b2404cd
#
_entry.id   96786185488eeea54e1bd7cb4b2404cd
#
_cell.length_a   1.000
_cell.length_b   1.000
_cell.length_c   1.000
_cell.angle_alpha   90.00
_cell.angle_beta   90.00
_cell.angle_gamma   90.00
#
_symmetry.space_group_name_H-M   'P 1'
#
loop_
_entity.id
_entity.type
_entity.pdbx_description
1 polymer ?
#
loop_
_entity_poly.entity_id
_entity_poly.type
_entity_poly.pdbx_seq_one_letter_code
_entity_poly.pdbx_strand_id
1 'polypeptide(L)' 'MHHQSSRAEALVLQTLYESGSLALEHMTERIPELSWSEVFHAIDRLSRKGDIVLRRRGFSYHLSLPTLSHV' A
#
# COMPACT_ATOMS: atom_id res chain seq x y z
N MET A 1 14.29 -8.43 16.39
CA MET A 1 14.00 -8.35 15.96
C MET A 1 13.64 -8.10 15.14
N HIS A 2 13.48 -7.91 14.83
CA HIS A 2 13.16 -7.75 14.10
C HIS A 2 12.43 -7.49 13.40
N HIS A 3 11.88 -6.95 13.03
CA HIS A 3 11.18 -6.77 12.37
C HIS A 3 11.20 -6.27 11.40
N GLN A 4 11.07 -6.22 10.68
CA GLN A 4 11.23 -5.91 9.78
C GLN A 4 10.51 -5.43 8.98
N SER A 5 10.18 -5.24 8.33
CA SER A 5 9.29 -4.90 7.60
C SER A 5 8.87 -3.80 7.61
N SER A 6 8.93 -3.32 8.17
CA SER A 6 8.32 -2.35 8.36
C SER A 6 8.62 -1.12 7.70
N ARG A 7 9.75 -0.83 7.19
CA ARG A 7 9.99 0.42 6.51
C ARG A 7 9.19 0.54 5.24
N ALA A 8 9.18 -0.50 4.43
CA ALA A 8 8.42 -0.47 3.20
C ALA A 8 6.93 -0.35 3.47
N GLU A 9 6.43 -1.10 4.45
CA GLU A 9 5.01 -1.02 4.81
C GLU A 9 4.65 0.36 5.32
N ALA A 10 5.50 0.94 6.13
CA ALA A 10 5.24 2.26 6.67
C ALA A 10 5.20 3.32 5.58
N LEU A 11 6.09 3.23 4.60
CA LEU A 11 6.11 4.18 3.50
C LEU A 11 4.85 4.06 2.64
N VAL A 12 4.42 2.83 2.38
CA VAL A 12 3.21 2.63 1.62
C VAL A 12 2.00 3.20 2.36
N LEU A 13 1.88 2.91 3.65
CA LEU A 13 0.77 3.43 4.42
C LEU A 13 0.78 4.94 4.50
N GLN A 14 1.94 5.52 4.72
CA GLN A 14 2.03 6.96 4.80
C GLN A 14 1.60 7.61 3.48
N THR A 15 2.04 7.04 2.37
CA THR A 15 1.69 7.57 1.06
C THR A 15 0.18 7.50 0.84
N LEU A 16 -0.45 6.41 1.27
CA LEU A 16 -1.90 6.32 1.15
C LEU A 16 -2.63 7.28 2.07
N TYR A 17 -2.13 7.51 3.26
CA TYR A 17 -2.74 8.49 4.14
C TYR A 17 -2.72 9.88 3.51
N GLU A 18 -1.65 10.20 2.82
CA GLU A 18 -1.54 11.52 2.19
C GLU A 18 -2.37 11.65 0.94
N SER A 19 -2.54 10.56 0.21
CA SER A 19 -3.21 10.61 -1.08
C SER A 19 -4.66 10.17 -1.05
N GLY A 20 -5.03 9.41 -0.06
CA GLY A 20 -6.37 8.84 0.03
C GLY A 20 -6.47 7.53 -0.71
N SER A 21 -6.20 7.53 -2.00
CA SER A 21 -6.13 6.30 -2.77
C SER A 21 -5.17 6.52 -3.92
N LEU A 22 -4.60 5.46 -4.43
CA LEU A 22 -3.62 5.55 -5.48
C LEU A 22 -3.66 4.31 -6.34
N ALA A 23 -3.41 4.50 -7.62
CA ALA A 23 -3.16 3.36 -8.49
C ALA A 23 -1.81 2.76 -8.13
N LEU A 24 -1.68 1.47 -8.31
CA LEU A 24 -0.46 0.76 -7.95
C LEU A 24 0.77 1.35 -8.63
N GLU A 25 0.67 1.67 -9.90
CA GLU A 25 1.82 2.23 -10.61
C GLU A 25 2.22 3.59 -10.08
N HIS A 26 1.26 4.35 -9.56
CA HIS A 26 1.58 5.65 -8.98
C HIS A 26 2.24 5.48 -7.62
N MET A 27 1.90 4.41 -6.92
CA MET A 27 2.53 4.13 -5.64
C MET A 27 4.03 3.96 -5.82
N THR A 28 4.45 3.22 -6.83
CA THR A 28 5.86 3.00 -7.06
C THR A 28 6.58 4.30 -7.43
N GLU A 29 5.90 5.18 -8.12
CA GLU A 29 6.49 6.48 -8.45
C GLU A 29 6.64 7.37 -7.24
N ARG A 30 5.76 7.23 -6.28
CA ARG A 30 5.77 8.07 -5.10
C ARG A 30 6.80 7.63 -4.07
N ILE A 31 7.31 6.41 -4.19
CA ILE A 31 8.28 5.89 -3.25
C ILE A 31 9.49 5.38 -4.02
N PRO A 32 10.28 6.31 -4.58
CA PRO A 32 11.41 5.88 -5.42
C PRO A 32 12.51 5.17 -4.65
N GLU A 33 12.55 5.28 -3.34
CA GLU A 33 13.55 4.60 -2.56
C GLU A 33 13.28 3.11 -2.44
N LEU A 34 12.11 2.63 -2.85
CA LEU A 34 11.79 1.22 -2.81
C LEU A 34 11.78 0.62 -4.21
N SER A 35 12.22 -0.62 -4.33
CA SER A 35 12.12 -1.33 -5.59
C SER A 35 10.69 -1.81 -5.81
N TRP A 36 10.38 -2.21 -7.02
CA TRP A 36 9.07 -2.79 -7.33
C TRP A 36 8.76 -3.97 -6.42
N SER A 37 9.73 -4.84 -6.23
CA SER A 37 9.54 -6.00 -5.36
C SER A 37 9.21 -5.60 -3.96
N GLU A 38 9.88 -4.61 -3.44
CA GLU A 38 9.63 -4.15 -2.09
C GLU A 38 8.24 -3.57 -1.97
N VAL A 39 7.81 -2.80 -2.96
CA VAL A 39 6.47 -2.21 -2.94
C VAL A 39 5.42 -3.31 -3.02
N PHE A 40 5.58 -4.26 -3.93
CA PHE A 40 4.64 -5.35 -4.07
C PHE A 40 4.53 -6.19 -2.81
N HIS A 41 5.66 -6.51 -2.21
CA HIS A 41 5.65 -7.32 -1.00
C HIS A 41 4.97 -6.58 0.16
N ALA A 42 5.22 -5.28 0.25
CA ALA A 42 4.60 -4.49 1.30
C ALA A 42 3.09 -4.44 1.09
N ILE A 43 2.65 -4.22 -0.13
CA ILE A 43 1.24 -4.17 -0.45
C ILE A 43 0.57 -5.52 -0.16
N ASP A 44 1.22 -6.60 -0.54
CA ASP A 44 0.68 -7.93 -0.29
C ASP A 44 0.50 -8.16 1.20
N ARG A 45 1.49 -7.85 1.99
CA ARG A 45 1.39 -8.03 3.43
C ARG A 45 0.31 -7.15 4.04
N LEU A 46 0.27 -5.89 3.64
CA LEU A 46 -0.71 -4.96 4.19
C LEU A 46 -2.13 -5.37 3.80
N SER A 47 -2.33 -5.86 2.60
CA SER A 47 -3.66 -6.27 2.19
C SER A 47 -4.10 -7.53 2.94
N ARG A 48 -3.18 -8.45 3.19
CA ARG A 48 -3.50 -9.65 3.94
C ARG A 48 -3.84 -9.35 5.39
N LYS A 49 -3.20 -8.34 5.94
CA LYS A 49 -3.49 -7.94 7.31
C LYS A 49 -4.75 -7.10 7.41
N GLY A 50 -5.26 -6.65 6.29
CA GLY A 50 -6.44 -5.78 6.28
C GLY A 50 -6.11 -4.32 6.50
N ASP A 51 -4.86 -3.93 6.39
CA ASP A 51 -4.47 -2.53 6.58
C ASP A 51 -4.68 -1.69 5.35
N ILE A 52 -4.78 -2.29 4.19
CA ILE A 52 -5.14 -1.60 2.97
C ILE A 52 -6.12 -2.46 2.17
N VAL A 53 -6.82 -1.81 1.26
CA VAL A 53 -7.74 -2.49 0.37
C VAL A 53 -7.18 -2.41 -1.03
N LEU A 54 -7.10 -3.55 -1.69
CA LEU A 54 -6.60 -3.64 -3.04
C LEU A 54 -7.77 -3.97 -3.94
N ARG A 55 -8.11 -3.09 -4.85
CA ARG A 55 -9.21 -3.31 -5.77
C ARG A 55 -8.74 -3.29 -7.20
N ARG A 56 -9.25 -4.23 -7.96
CA ARG A 56 -8.93 -4.26 -9.37
C ARG A 56 -9.90 -3.40 -10.14
N ARG A 57 -9.38 -2.56 -11.01
CA ARG A 57 -10.21 -1.73 -11.86
C ARG A 57 -9.68 -1.85 -13.28
N GLY A 58 -10.36 -2.62 -14.11
CA GLY A 58 -9.89 -2.88 -15.46
C GLY A 58 -8.56 -3.58 -15.42
N PHE A 59 -7.54 -2.97 -15.97
CA PHE A 59 -6.20 -3.54 -15.97
C PHE A 59 -5.32 -3.00 -14.87
N SER A 60 -5.88 -2.19 -14.00
CA SER A 60 -5.08 -1.58 -12.93
C SER A 60 -5.56 -2.03 -11.58
N TYR A 61 -4.72 -1.84 -10.59
CA TYR A 61 -5.12 -2.04 -9.21
C TYR A 61 -5.10 -0.69 -8.49
N HIS A 62 -6.08 -0.49 -7.65
CA HIS A 62 -6.17 0.71 -6.82
C HIS A 62 -6.03 0.34 -5.37
N LEU A 63 -5.27 1.13 -4.66
CA LEU A 63 -5.00 0.94 -3.25
C LEU A 63 -5.72 2.01 -2.46
N SER A 64 -6.33 1.62 -1.38
CA SER A 64 -6.97 2.60 -0.50
C SER A 64 -6.91 2.10 0.93
N LEU A 65 -7.17 3.00 1.85
CA LEU A 65 -7.23 2.61 3.25
C LEU A 65 -8.62 2.05 3.55
N PRO A 66 -8.70 1.10 4.47
CA PRO A 66 -10.00 0.55 4.81
C PRO A 66 -10.89 1.63 5.43
N THR A 67 -12.17 1.54 5.15
CA THR A 67 -13.10 2.48 5.74
C THR A 67 -13.38 2.00 7.12
N LEU A 68 -13.32 2.91 8.05
CA LEU A 68 -13.64 2.59 9.36
C LEU A 68 -14.99 2.78 9.58
N SER A 69 -15.74 2.02 9.30
CA SER A 69 -17.04 2.39 9.52
C SER A 69 -17.42 2.03 10.72
N HIS A 70 -17.82 2.26 11.31
CA HIS A 70 -18.29 1.98 12.33
C HIS A 70 -19.31 2.30 12.62
N VAL A 71 -19.78 2.16 12.86
CA VAL A 71 -20.82 2.29 13.10
C VAL A 71 -21.20 2.48 13.81
#